data_32688d38f58498eb2633bddb1ef64063
#
_entry.id   32688d38f58498eb2633bddb1ef64063
#
_cell.length_a   1.000
_cell.length_b   1.000
_cell.length_c   1.000
_cell.angle_alpha   90.00
_cell.angle_beta   90.00
_cell.angle_gamma   90.00
#
_symmetry.space_group_name_H-M   'P 1'
#
loop_
_entity.id
_entity.type
_entity.pdbx_description
1 polymer ?
#
loop_
_entity_poly.entity_id
_entity_poly.type
_entity_poly.pdbx_seq_one_letter_code
_entity_poly.pdbx_strand_id
1 'polypeptide(L)'
;MGGAVIRTIDRDGVRIVSFARAPMNAIDLSFVMALGACVEDAADSAACRAVVLTGDPPAFSAGIDIKAVPAYDAATRADMIRRINRCVLQFYGLPKPTVAAINGHALGAGLVLALACDFRLAAAGSYRLGLTEVTAGVPFPAAPLLVVQAELDHDVARRLSLSGAVFGPEDPFATSFIDDVVPRDQLIERAIERAASAARAPAYAAVKRQLRAATLERIADVVQRDADPLLAGWI
;
A
#
# COMPACT_ATOMS: atom_id res chain seq x y z
N MET A 1 1.90 -18.21 20.52
CA MET A 1 2.07 -18.43 19.06
C MET A 1 1.47 -17.21 18.37
N GLY A 2 2.28 -16.34 17.74
CA GLY A 2 1.79 -15.18 17.00
C GLY A 2 1.04 -15.68 15.77
N GLY A 3 -0.21 -15.20 15.57
CA GLY A 3 -0.95 -15.47 14.34
C GLY A 3 -0.25 -14.90 13.12
N ALA A 4 -0.61 -15.36 11.91
CA ALA A 4 -0.08 -14.84 10.66
C ALA A 4 -0.40 -13.34 10.54
N VAL A 5 0.62 -12.51 10.26
CA VAL A 5 0.45 -11.05 10.08
C VAL A 5 -0.24 -10.68 8.77
N ILE A 6 -0.25 -11.60 7.80
CA ILE A 6 -0.97 -11.51 6.53
C ILE A 6 -1.64 -12.84 6.26
N ARG A 7 -2.87 -12.79 5.77
CA ARG A 7 -3.63 -13.96 5.31
C ARG A 7 -3.99 -13.79 3.84
N THR A 8 -4.01 -14.89 3.08
CA THR A 8 -4.39 -14.89 1.67
C THR A 8 -5.52 -15.87 1.41
N ILE A 9 -6.45 -15.46 0.54
CA ILE A 9 -7.53 -16.31 0.04
C ILE A 9 -7.64 -16.08 -1.47
N ASP A 10 -7.64 -17.14 -2.26
CA ASP A 10 -7.83 -17.05 -3.71
C ASP A 10 -9.31 -17.30 -4.07
N ARG A 11 -9.92 -16.38 -4.82
CA ARG A 11 -11.30 -16.46 -5.32
C ARG A 11 -11.33 -16.10 -6.80
N ASP A 12 -11.72 -17.03 -7.66
CA ASP A 12 -11.92 -16.81 -9.10
C ASP A 12 -10.70 -16.19 -9.82
N GLY A 13 -9.49 -16.52 -9.35
CA GLY A 13 -8.24 -15.99 -9.85
C GLY A 13 -7.88 -14.60 -9.29
N VAL A 14 -8.60 -14.11 -8.30
CA VAL A 14 -8.26 -12.90 -7.54
C VAL A 14 -7.72 -13.31 -6.17
N ARG A 15 -6.52 -12.89 -5.85
CA ARG A 15 -5.91 -13.09 -4.53
C ARG A 15 -6.31 -11.96 -3.61
N ILE A 16 -7.00 -12.27 -2.52
CA ILE A 16 -7.32 -11.34 -1.44
C ILE A 16 -6.22 -11.47 -0.40
N VAL A 17 -5.48 -10.38 -0.18
CA VAL A 17 -4.41 -10.26 0.82
C VAL A 17 -4.95 -9.43 1.97
N SER A 18 -5.16 -10.05 3.13
CA SER A 18 -5.69 -9.42 4.32
C SER A 18 -4.59 -9.17 5.34
N PHE A 19 -4.40 -7.93 5.73
CA PHE A 19 -3.52 -7.54 6.83
C PHE A 19 -4.17 -7.96 8.15
N ALA A 20 -3.48 -8.77 8.95
CA ALA A 20 -4.05 -9.44 10.13
C ALA A 20 -3.23 -9.19 11.40
N ARG A 21 -2.53 -8.05 11.47
CA ARG A 21 -1.72 -7.65 12.62
C ARG A 21 -2.52 -6.72 13.55
N ALA A 22 -3.26 -7.33 14.48
CA ALA A 22 -4.04 -6.58 15.47
C ALA A 22 -3.16 -5.62 16.31
N PRO A 23 -3.72 -4.48 16.80
CA PRO A 23 -5.11 -4.09 16.62
C PRO A 23 -5.38 -3.27 15.33
N MET A 24 -4.36 -2.69 14.71
CA MET A 24 -4.51 -1.65 13.69
C MET A 24 -3.74 -1.95 12.40
N ASN A 25 -3.29 -3.18 12.21
CA ASN A 25 -2.49 -3.60 11.07
C ASN A 25 -1.26 -2.69 10.84
N ALA A 26 -0.58 -2.34 11.95
CA ALA A 26 0.60 -1.50 11.91
C ALA A 26 1.78 -2.25 11.25
N ILE A 27 2.62 -1.51 10.54
CA ILE A 27 3.68 -2.04 9.69
C ILE A 27 5.00 -2.07 10.46
N ASP A 28 5.49 -3.28 10.72
CA ASP A 28 6.82 -3.56 11.25
C ASP A 28 7.63 -4.39 10.26
N LEU A 29 8.84 -4.81 10.64
CA LEU A 29 9.69 -5.62 9.78
C LEU A 29 9.03 -6.95 9.37
N SER A 30 8.32 -7.61 10.30
CA SER A 30 7.63 -8.87 10.03
C SER A 30 6.50 -8.72 9.01
N PHE A 31 5.77 -7.61 9.09
CA PHE A 31 4.74 -7.26 8.12
C PHE A 31 5.34 -7.03 6.72
N VAL A 32 6.43 -6.25 6.62
CA VAL A 32 7.09 -5.96 5.33
C VAL A 32 7.60 -7.25 4.68
N MET A 33 8.21 -8.15 5.47
CA MET A 33 8.67 -9.45 4.98
C MET A 33 7.51 -10.33 4.48
N ALA A 34 6.41 -10.41 5.24
CA ALA A 34 5.25 -11.19 4.86
C ALA A 34 4.57 -10.64 3.60
N LEU A 35 4.45 -9.30 3.49
CA LEU A 35 3.89 -8.66 2.29
C LEU A 35 4.78 -8.90 1.06
N GLY A 36 6.10 -8.76 1.20
CA GLY A 36 7.05 -9.06 0.11
C GLY A 36 6.89 -10.49 -0.40
N ALA A 37 6.85 -11.48 0.48
CA ALA A 37 6.63 -12.88 0.11
C ALA A 37 5.27 -13.10 -0.60
N CYS A 38 4.19 -12.44 -0.14
CA CYS A 38 2.88 -12.50 -0.80
C CYS A 38 2.91 -11.88 -2.21
N VAL A 39 3.66 -10.80 -2.40
CA VAL A 39 3.81 -10.15 -3.71
C VAL A 39 4.59 -11.03 -4.68
N GLU A 40 5.69 -11.65 -4.24
CA GLU A 40 6.48 -12.58 -5.03
C GLU A 40 5.64 -13.79 -5.46
N ASP A 41 4.93 -14.42 -4.52
CA ASP A 41 4.05 -15.54 -4.83
C ASP A 41 2.90 -15.13 -5.78
N ALA A 42 2.34 -13.94 -5.61
CA ALA A 42 1.33 -13.42 -6.53
C ALA A 42 1.90 -13.14 -7.93
N ALA A 43 3.16 -12.72 -8.04
CA ALA A 43 3.83 -12.49 -9.34
C ALA A 43 4.03 -13.81 -10.09
N ASP A 44 4.51 -14.84 -9.41
CA ASP A 44 4.88 -16.14 -9.99
C ASP A 44 3.67 -17.06 -10.26
N SER A 45 2.58 -16.90 -9.51
CA SER A 45 1.39 -17.75 -9.65
C SER A 45 0.60 -17.44 -10.92
N ALA A 46 0.55 -18.37 -11.86
CA ALA A 46 -0.32 -18.26 -13.04
C ALA A 46 -1.82 -18.28 -12.70
N ALA A 47 -2.20 -18.88 -11.57
CA ALA A 47 -3.57 -18.91 -11.09
C ALA A 47 -4.03 -17.56 -10.52
N CYS A 48 -3.11 -16.76 -9.97
CA CYS A 48 -3.37 -15.41 -9.50
C CYS A 48 -3.36 -14.43 -10.68
N ARG A 49 -4.53 -13.90 -11.04
CA ARG A 49 -4.69 -12.97 -12.17
C ARG A 49 -4.81 -11.51 -11.72
N ALA A 50 -5.16 -11.27 -10.46
CA ALA A 50 -5.30 -9.95 -9.85
C ALA A 50 -5.15 -10.04 -8.33
N VAL A 51 -4.89 -8.91 -7.67
CA VAL A 51 -4.70 -8.82 -6.22
C VAL A 51 -5.65 -7.78 -5.62
N VAL A 52 -6.28 -8.12 -4.50
CA VAL A 52 -7.03 -7.19 -3.64
C VAL A 52 -6.33 -7.10 -2.30
N LEU A 53 -5.96 -5.89 -1.87
CA LEU A 53 -5.46 -5.64 -0.51
C LEU A 53 -6.61 -5.18 0.38
N THR A 54 -6.69 -5.71 1.58
CA THR A 54 -7.62 -5.25 2.63
C THR A 54 -7.00 -5.45 4.02
N GLY A 55 -7.66 -4.99 5.07
CA GLY A 55 -7.21 -5.19 6.45
C GLY A 55 -8.25 -5.92 7.30
N ASP A 56 -7.83 -6.52 8.40
CA ASP A 56 -8.77 -6.91 9.45
C ASP A 56 -9.26 -5.64 10.17
N PRO A 57 -10.59 -5.49 10.37
CA PRO A 57 -11.11 -4.32 11.07
C PRO A 57 -10.47 -4.10 12.45
N PRO A 58 -10.33 -2.85 12.90
CA PRO A 58 -10.98 -1.63 12.44
C PRO A 58 -10.14 -0.84 11.40
N ALA A 59 -9.00 -1.33 10.95
CA ALA A 59 -8.12 -0.58 10.05
C ALA A 59 -7.80 -1.37 8.78
N PHE A 60 -7.60 -0.66 7.68
CA PHE A 60 -6.82 -1.16 6.55
C PHE A 60 -5.35 -1.29 7.01
N SER A 61 -4.71 -0.18 7.40
CA SER A 61 -3.44 -0.16 8.12
C SER A 61 -3.21 1.23 8.76
N ALA A 62 -2.70 1.26 9.98
CA ALA A 62 -2.32 2.50 10.66
C ALA A 62 -0.93 3.03 10.26
N GLY A 63 -0.27 2.40 9.28
CA GLY A 63 1.09 2.77 8.86
C GLY A 63 2.18 2.17 9.76
N ILE A 64 3.36 2.78 9.73
CA ILE A 64 4.54 2.28 10.47
C ILE A 64 4.23 2.13 11.96
N ASP A 65 4.66 1.03 12.54
CA ASP A 65 4.56 0.79 13.98
C ASP A 65 5.54 1.68 14.75
N ILE A 66 5.07 2.87 15.14
CA ILE A 66 5.84 3.87 15.86
C ILE A 66 6.27 3.46 17.28
N LYS A 67 5.82 2.28 17.75
CA LYS A 67 6.26 1.70 19.02
C LYS A 67 7.32 0.63 18.83
N ALA A 68 7.18 -0.21 17.82
CA ALA A 68 8.10 -1.31 17.55
C ALA A 68 9.37 -0.86 16.81
N VAL A 69 9.22 -0.03 15.75
CA VAL A 69 10.33 0.34 14.87
C VAL A 69 11.40 1.18 15.57
N PRO A 70 11.10 2.16 16.44
CA PRO A 70 12.14 2.88 17.18
C PRO A 70 12.95 2.00 18.12
N ALA A 71 12.41 0.86 18.56
CA ALA A 71 13.12 -0.08 19.43
C ALA A 71 14.11 -0.98 18.67
N TYR A 72 14.10 -1.00 17.33
CA TYR A 72 15.07 -1.72 16.52
C TYR A 72 16.44 -1.03 16.58
N ASP A 73 17.51 -1.79 16.44
CA ASP A 73 18.84 -1.23 16.21
C ASP A 73 18.94 -0.57 14.81
N ALA A 74 20.00 0.18 14.58
CA ALA A 74 20.21 0.89 13.32
C ALA A 74 20.28 -0.04 12.10
N ALA A 75 20.88 -1.22 12.27
CA ALA A 75 21.01 -2.21 11.19
C ALA A 75 19.65 -2.78 10.80
N THR A 76 18.82 -3.11 11.78
CA THR A 76 17.46 -3.63 11.57
C THR A 76 16.55 -2.56 10.93
N ARG A 77 16.67 -1.29 11.35
CA ARG A 77 15.95 -0.19 10.69
C ARG A 77 16.37 -0.01 9.23
N ALA A 78 17.67 -0.05 8.96
CA ALA A 78 18.20 0.03 7.59
C ALA A 78 17.73 -1.16 6.73
N ASP A 79 17.73 -2.39 7.26
CA ASP A 79 17.19 -3.57 6.56
C ASP A 79 15.68 -3.39 6.27
N MET A 80 14.91 -2.86 7.20
CA MET A 80 13.48 -2.58 7.00
C MET A 80 13.26 -1.57 5.86
N ILE A 81 14.03 -0.49 5.78
CA ILE A 81 13.96 0.50 4.68
C ILE A 81 14.24 -0.18 3.33
N ARG A 82 15.31 -0.98 3.23
CA ARG A 82 15.64 -1.73 1.99
C ARG A 82 14.50 -2.65 1.56
N ARG A 83 13.90 -3.34 2.52
CA ARG A 83 12.75 -4.23 2.25
C ARG A 83 11.50 -3.47 1.84
N ILE A 84 11.21 -2.32 2.47
CA ILE A 84 10.12 -1.43 2.07
C ILE A 84 10.31 -1.00 0.61
N ASN A 85 11.48 -0.47 0.25
CA ASN A 85 11.76 -0.01 -1.11
C ASN A 85 11.63 -1.15 -2.13
N ARG A 86 12.16 -2.34 -1.82
CA ARG A 86 12.04 -3.52 -2.68
C ARG A 86 10.60 -4.01 -2.81
N CYS A 87 9.87 -4.09 -1.71
CA CYS A 87 8.46 -4.50 -1.71
C CYS A 87 7.60 -3.53 -2.54
N VAL A 88 7.82 -2.21 -2.39
CA VAL A 88 7.14 -1.20 -3.20
C VAL A 88 7.48 -1.35 -4.68
N LEU A 89 8.76 -1.55 -5.04
CA LEU A 89 9.16 -1.79 -6.43
C LEU A 89 8.41 -2.99 -7.04
N GLN A 90 8.38 -4.11 -6.32
CA GLN A 90 7.74 -5.34 -6.77
C GLN A 90 6.22 -5.19 -6.88
N PHE A 91 5.59 -4.62 -5.85
CA PHE A 91 4.13 -4.48 -5.82
C PHE A 91 3.62 -3.44 -6.82
N TYR A 92 4.25 -2.26 -6.87
CA TYR A 92 3.88 -1.19 -7.80
C TYR A 92 4.12 -1.59 -9.26
N GLY A 93 5.18 -2.39 -9.50
CA GLY A 93 5.51 -2.97 -10.81
C GLY A 93 4.79 -4.27 -11.16
N LEU A 94 3.94 -4.81 -10.28
CA LEU A 94 3.25 -6.09 -10.51
C LEU A 94 2.42 -6.03 -11.80
N PRO A 95 2.65 -6.93 -12.80
CA PRO A 95 1.97 -6.87 -14.09
C PRO A 95 0.52 -7.40 -14.04
N LYS A 96 -0.12 -7.28 -12.89
CA LYS A 96 -1.49 -7.74 -12.59
C LYS A 96 -2.28 -6.58 -11.99
N PRO A 97 -3.60 -6.52 -12.20
CA PRO A 97 -4.44 -5.53 -11.54
C PRO A 97 -4.36 -5.63 -10.01
N THR A 98 -4.30 -4.49 -9.37
CA THR A 98 -4.29 -4.38 -7.91
C THR A 98 -5.38 -3.43 -7.44
N VAL A 99 -6.13 -3.82 -6.41
CA VAL A 99 -7.22 -3.02 -5.85
C VAL A 99 -7.04 -2.90 -4.34
N ALA A 100 -7.06 -1.69 -3.82
CA ALA A 100 -7.19 -1.47 -2.39
C ALA A 100 -8.68 -1.47 -2.00
N ALA A 101 -9.07 -2.42 -1.17
CA ALA A 101 -10.38 -2.46 -0.51
C ALA A 101 -10.22 -1.88 0.90
N ILE A 102 -10.35 -0.55 1.02
CA ILE A 102 -10.10 0.20 2.24
C ILE A 102 -11.29 0.08 3.17
N ASN A 103 -11.20 -0.82 4.14
CA ASN A 103 -12.28 -1.18 5.06
C ASN A 103 -12.25 -0.46 6.40
N GLY A 104 -11.27 0.44 6.62
CA GLY A 104 -11.04 1.16 7.86
C GLY A 104 -9.90 2.15 7.76
N HIS A 105 -9.33 2.56 8.89
CA HIS A 105 -8.23 3.53 8.91
C HIS A 105 -7.10 3.15 7.94
N ALA A 106 -6.70 4.09 7.05
CA ALA A 106 -5.52 3.99 6.20
C ALA A 106 -4.67 5.24 6.41
N LEU A 107 -3.63 5.10 7.25
CA LEU A 107 -2.82 6.22 7.72
C LEU A 107 -1.35 6.02 7.36
N GLY A 108 -0.67 7.09 7.00
CA GLY A 108 0.75 7.06 6.67
C GLY A 108 1.06 5.98 5.62
N ALA A 109 2.02 5.11 5.89
CA ALA A 109 2.37 3.99 5.01
C ALA A 109 1.19 3.08 4.66
N GLY A 110 0.11 3.05 5.47
CA GLY A 110 -1.13 2.36 5.13
C GLY A 110 -1.84 2.98 3.94
N LEU A 111 -1.93 4.31 3.88
CA LEU A 111 -2.46 5.00 2.70
C LEU A 111 -1.50 4.87 1.49
N VAL A 112 -0.18 4.88 1.71
CA VAL A 112 0.79 4.64 0.63
C VAL A 112 0.59 3.26 -0.01
N LEU A 113 0.32 2.21 0.77
CA LEU A 113 -0.01 0.89 0.22
C LEU A 113 -1.29 0.92 -0.63
N ALA A 114 -2.30 1.68 -0.21
CA ALA A 114 -3.51 1.87 -1.01
C ALA A 114 -3.22 2.65 -2.31
N LEU A 115 -2.40 3.71 -2.25
CA LEU A 115 -1.97 4.48 -3.43
C LEU A 115 -1.14 3.64 -4.41
N ALA A 116 -0.37 2.67 -3.91
CA ALA A 116 0.38 1.76 -4.78
C ALA A 116 -0.49 0.78 -5.57
N CYS A 117 -1.77 0.62 -5.20
CA CYS A 117 -2.75 -0.12 -5.99
C CYS A 117 -3.18 0.66 -7.24
N ASP A 118 -3.72 -0.05 -8.23
CA ASP A 118 -4.24 0.58 -9.45
C ASP A 118 -5.59 1.27 -9.19
N PHE A 119 -6.40 0.68 -8.30
CA PHE A 119 -7.70 1.21 -7.91
C PHE A 119 -7.87 1.21 -6.39
N ARG A 120 -8.62 2.18 -5.87
CA ARG A 120 -8.88 2.40 -4.44
C ARG A 120 -10.37 2.53 -4.18
N LEU A 121 -10.98 1.47 -3.62
CA LEU A 121 -12.37 1.48 -3.16
C LEU A 121 -12.38 1.61 -1.65
N ALA A 122 -13.19 2.51 -1.12
CA ALA A 122 -13.34 2.74 0.31
C ALA A 122 -14.73 2.31 0.79
N ALA A 123 -14.83 1.69 1.96
CA ALA A 123 -16.12 1.46 2.59
C ALA A 123 -16.69 2.77 3.13
N ALA A 124 -17.98 3.01 2.97
CA ALA A 124 -18.65 4.08 3.70
C ALA A 124 -18.52 3.88 5.22
N GLY A 125 -18.30 4.97 5.97
CA GLY A 125 -18.22 4.92 7.42
C GLY A 125 -17.23 5.87 8.09
N SER A 126 -17.22 5.82 9.43
CA SER A 126 -16.45 6.77 10.25
C SER A 126 -15.04 6.24 10.54
N TYR A 127 -14.09 6.53 9.68
CA TYR A 127 -12.65 6.27 9.85
C TYR A 127 -11.82 7.34 9.11
N ARG A 128 -10.50 7.24 9.15
CA ARG A 128 -9.59 8.29 8.69
C ARG A 128 -8.62 7.78 7.64
N LEU A 129 -8.39 8.61 6.63
CA LEU A 129 -7.43 8.44 5.54
C LEU A 129 -6.48 9.64 5.55
N GLY A 130 -5.18 9.44 5.40
CA GLY A 130 -4.22 10.53 5.32
C GLY A 130 -2.77 10.09 5.37
N LEU A 131 -1.88 10.98 4.91
CA LEU A 131 -0.42 10.83 5.01
C LEU A 131 0.03 11.54 6.29
N THR A 132 0.23 10.78 7.35
CA THR A 132 0.46 11.29 8.72
C THR A 132 1.94 11.33 9.10
N GLU A 133 2.85 11.10 8.17
CA GLU A 133 4.29 11.00 8.39
C GLU A 133 4.86 12.24 9.08
N VAL A 134 4.48 13.43 8.63
CA VAL A 134 4.96 14.70 9.21
C VAL A 134 4.55 14.87 10.67
N THR A 135 3.36 14.42 11.06
CA THR A 135 2.88 14.50 12.44
C THR A 135 3.36 13.34 13.31
N ALA A 136 3.65 12.21 12.70
CA ALA A 136 4.21 11.04 13.38
C ALA A 136 5.74 11.11 13.55
N GLY A 137 6.43 12.06 12.90
CA GLY A 137 7.89 12.16 12.90
C GLY A 137 8.57 11.02 12.13
N VAL A 138 7.89 10.44 11.14
CA VAL A 138 8.36 9.29 10.35
C VAL A 138 8.51 9.71 8.89
N PRO A 139 9.70 10.13 8.43
CA PRO A 139 9.89 10.49 7.03
C PRO A 139 9.65 9.30 6.09
N PHE A 140 9.19 9.59 4.88
CA PHE A 140 8.97 8.57 3.85
C PHE A 140 10.29 7.94 3.39
N PRO A 141 10.42 6.61 3.35
CA PRO A 141 11.43 5.98 2.50
C PRO A 141 11.25 6.38 1.03
N ALA A 142 12.32 6.28 0.25
CA ALA A 142 12.35 6.85 -1.10
C ALA A 142 11.29 6.27 -2.04
N ALA A 143 11.10 4.94 -2.07
CA ALA A 143 10.10 4.34 -2.96
C ALA A 143 8.66 4.69 -2.59
N PRO A 144 8.21 4.64 -1.32
CA PRO A 144 6.94 5.21 -0.87
C PRO A 144 6.71 6.64 -1.32
N LEU A 145 7.70 7.53 -1.14
CA LEU A 145 7.58 8.92 -1.56
C LEU A 145 7.38 9.05 -3.08
N LEU A 146 8.10 8.25 -3.87
CA LEU A 146 7.96 8.22 -5.33
C LEU A 146 6.57 7.78 -5.78
N VAL A 147 5.95 6.83 -5.07
CA VAL A 147 4.56 6.42 -5.32
C VAL A 147 3.60 7.57 -5.00
N VAL A 148 3.75 8.23 -3.85
CA VAL A 148 2.92 9.41 -3.48
C VAL A 148 2.99 10.49 -4.56
N GLN A 149 4.20 10.78 -5.06
CA GLN A 149 4.42 11.78 -6.12
C GLN A 149 3.84 11.39 -7.48
N ALA A 150 3.74 10.09 -7.77
CA ALA A 150 3.24 9.59 -9.05
C ALA A 150 1.71 9.42 -9.08
N GLU A 151 1.12 9.06 -7.95
CA GLU A 151 -0.31 8.70 -7.87
C GLU A 151 -1.22 9.86 -7.44
N LEU A 152 -0.63 10.97 -6.95
CA LEU A 152 -1.38 12.14 -6.51
C LEU A 152 -0.97 13.37 -7.34
N ASP A 153 -1.96 14.20 -7.67
CA ASP A 153 -1.67 15.54 -8.19
C ASP A 153 -0.78 16.30 -7.22
N HIS A 154 0.12 17.13 -7.74
CA HIS A 154 1.13 17.85 -6.96
C HIS A 154 0.54 18.60 -5.75
N ASP A 155 -0.60 19.29 -5.92
CA ASP A 155 -1.25 20.01 -4.83
C ASP A 155 -1.85 19.08 -3.78
N VAL A 156 -2.40 17.94 -4.20
CA VAL A 156 -2.94 16.92 -3.30
C VAL A 156 -1.81 16.28 -2.50
N ALA A 157 -0.72 15.86 -3.17
CA ALA A 157 0.47 15.29 -2.52
C ALA A 157 1.05 16.26 -1.48
N ARG A 158 1.23 17.54 -1.84
CA ARG A 158 1.74 18.59 -0.95
C ARG A 158 0.81 18.79 0.25
N ARG A 159 -0.50 18.91 0.03
CA ARG A 159 -1.47 19.14 1.11
C ARG A 159 -1.53 17.96 2.07
N LEU A 160 -1.62 16.73 1.58
CA LEU A 160 -1.64 15.54 2.43
C LEU A 160 -0.34 15.37 3.22
N SER A 161 0.81 15.44 2.53
CA SER A 161 2.11 15.12 3.15
C SER A 161 2.59 16.20 4.12
N LEU A 162 2.37 17.51 3.84
CA LEU A 162 2.90 18.58 4.67
C LEU A 162 1.96 19.00 5.80
N SER A 163 0.65 18.75 5.68
CA SER A 163 -0.29 19.07 6.77
C SER A 163 -0.48 17.91 7.75
N GLY A 164 -0.27 16.66 7.32
CA GLY A 164 -0.65 15.49 8.09
C GLY A 164 -2.15 15.39 8.35
N ALA A 165 -2.96 16.13 7.59
CA ALA A 165 -4.41 16.15 7.75
C ALA A 165 -5.01 14.79 7.38
N VAL A 166 -6.11 14.46 8.06
CA VAL A 166 -6.85 13.22 7.85
C VAL A 166 -8.30 13.52 7.47
N PHE A 167 -8.84 12.74 6.55
CA PHE A 167 -10.15 12.91 5.97
C PHE A 167 -10.99 11.65 6.16
N GLY A 168 -12.32 11.78 6.18
CA GLY A 168 -13.23 10.63 6.06
C GLY A 168 -13.27 10.12 4.61
N PRO A 169 -13.73 8.90 4.37
CA PRO A 169 -13.84 8.38 2.99
C PRO A 169 -14.85 9.16 2.15
N GLU A 170 -15.88 9.75 2.79
CA GLU A 170 -16.95 10.51 2.15
C GLU A 170 -16.64 12.02 2.07
N ASP A 171 -15.47 12.45 2.56
CA ASP A 171 -15.03 13.84 2.43
C ASP A 171 -14.79 14.16 0.94
N PRO A 172 -15.29 15.29 0.42
CA PRO A 172 -15.06 15.67 -0.97
C PRO A 172 -13.58 15.70 -1.37
N PHE A 173 -12.67 16.00 -0.46
CA PHE A 173 -11.24 15.96 -0.74
C PHE A 173 -10.73 14.52 -0.96
N ALA A 174 -11.36 13.51 -0.34
CA ALA A 174 -10.97 12.12 -0.52
C ALA A 174 -11.16 11.62 -1.97
N THR A 175 -12.06 12.22 -2.74
CA THR A 175 -12.25 11.92 -4.18
C THR A 175 -11.01 12.21 -5.03
N SER A 176 -10.04 12.96 -4.51
CA SER A 176 -8.76 13.21 -5.18
C SER A 176 -7.78 12.02 -5.09
N PHE A 177 -8.07 11.01 -4.25
CA PHE A 177 -7.23 9.83 -4.09
C PHE A 177 -8.00 8.52 -3.83
N ILE A 178 -9.34 8.56 -3.82
CA ILE A 178 -10.22 7.39 -3.74
C ILE A 178 -11.10 7.38 -5.00
N ASP A 179 -11.18 6.24 -5.66
CA ASP A 179 -11.95 6.10 -6.91
C ASP A 179 -13.45 5.95 -6.65
N ASP A 180 -13.84 5.24 -5.57
CA ASP A 180 -15.24 5.00 -5.24
C ASP A 180 -15.44 4.74 -3.74
N VAL A 181 -16.60 5.15 -3.21
CA VAL A 181 -17.04 4.85 -1.85
C VAL A 181 -18.28 3.97 -1.92
N VAL A 182 -18.21 2.78 -1.34
CA VAL A 182 -19.23 1.76 -1.45
C VAL A 182 -19.77 1.34 -0.08
N PRO A 183 -20.99 0.78 0.01
CA PRO A 183 -21.47 0.17 1.25
C PRO A 183 -20.47 -0.85 1.80
N ARG A 184 -20.26 -0.83 3.12
CA ARG A 184 -19.23 -1.65 3.79
C ARG A 184 -19.36 -3.15 3.50
N ASP A 185 -20.58 -3.65 3.46
CA ASP A 185 -20.90 -5.06 3.18
C ASP A 185 -20.64 -5.46 1.73
N GLN A 186 -20.55 -4.49 0.81
CA GLN A 186 -20.28 -4.72 -0.61
C GLN A 186 -18.80 -4.54 -0.98
N LEU A 187 -17.96 -3.98 -0.10
CA LEU A 187 -16.60 -3.55 -0.42
C LEU A 187 -15.76 -4.65 -1.07
N ILE A 188 -15.69 -5.82 -0.46
CA ILE A 188 -14.84 -6.93 -0.93
C ILE A 188 -15.35 -7.45 -2.28
N GLU A 189 -16.66 -7.63 -2.44
CA GLU A 189 -17.23 -8.09 -3.71
C GLU A 189 -16.95 -7.09 -4.84
N ARG A 190 -17.16 -5.81 -4.59
CA ARG A 190 -16.88 -4.74 -5.57
C ARG A 190 -15.39 -4.67 -5.93
N ALA A 191 -14.50 -4.87 -4.95
CA ALA A 191 -13.05 -4.91 -5.21
C ALA A 191 -12.67 -6.12 -6.06
N ILE A 192 -13.23 -7.31 -5.81
CA ILE A 192 -13.02 -8.50 -6.61
C ILE A 192 -13.54 -8.30 -8.04
N GLU A 193 -14.76 -7.77 -8.21
CA GLU A 193 -15.35 -7.46 -9.50
C GLU A 193 -14.46 -6.51 -10.32
N ARG A 194 -13.97 -5.44 -9.69
CA ARG A 194 -13.06 -4.46 -10.32
C ARG A 194 -11.76 -5.13 -10.75
N ALA A 195 -11.13 -5.90 -9.87
CA ALA A 195 -9.88 -6.62 -10.12
C ALA A 195 -10.04 -7.65 -11.26
N ALA A 196 -11.06 -8.48 -11.20
CA ALA A 196 -11.36 -9.50 -12.21
C ALA A 196 -11.72 -8.86 -13.57
N SER A 197 -12.44 -7.75 -13.58
CA SER A 197 -12.74 -7.01 -14.81
C SER A 197 -11.48 -6.48 -15.48
N ALA A 198 -10.59 -5.84 -14.71
CA ALA A 198 -9.32 -5.34 -15.21
C ALA A 198 -8.41 -6.47 -15.74
N ALA A 199 -8.40 -7.62 -15.07
CA ALA A 199 -7.60 -8.78 -15.47
C ALA A 199 -8.02 -9.40 -16.80
N ARG A 200 -9.20 -9.10 -17.32
CA ARG A 200 -9.65 -9.55 -18.64
C ARG A 200 -9.14 -8.67 -19.79
N ALA A 201 -8.62 -7.49 -19.48
CA ALA A 201 -8.13 -6.58 -20.51
C ALA A 201 -6.76 -7.04 -21.04
N PRO A 202 -6.63 -7.40 -22.34
CA PRO A 202 -5.42 -8.05 -22.86
C PRO A 202 -4.17 -7.18 -22.82
N ALA A 203 -4.32 -5.86 -22.86
CA ALA A 203 -3.21 -4.91 -22.83
C ALA A 203 -2.91 -4.36 -21.42
N TYR A 204 -3.61 -4.82 -20.37
CA TYR A 204 -3.52 -4.23 -19.04
C TYR A 204 -2.09 -4.10 -18.51
N ALA A 205 -1.36 -5.21 -18.49
CA ALA A 205 0.02 -5.24 -17.99
C ALA A 205 0.96 -4.32 -18.78
N ALA A 206 0.78 -4.23 -20.09
CA ALA A 206 1.58 -3.38 -20.95
C ALA A 206 1.30 -1.88 -20.68
N VAL A 207 0.03 -1.49 -20.63
CA VAL A 207 -0.39 -0.11 -20.35
C VAL A 207 0.03 0.33 -18.94
N LYS A 208 -0.18 -0.52 -17.92
CA LYS A 208 0.27 -0.24 -16.55
C LYS A 208 1.78 0.02 -16.50
N ARG A 209 2.57 -0.83 -17.15
CA ARG A 209 4.03 -0.67 -17.21
C ARG A 209 4.44 0.63 -17.92
N GLN A 210 3.79 0.98 -19.03
CA GLN A 210 4.06 2.25 -19.74
C GLN A 210 3.74 3.46 -18.86
N LEU A 211 2.59 3.45 -18.19
CA LEU A 211 2.14 4.53 -17.31
C LEU A 211 3.11 4.75 -16.14
N ARG A 212 3.62 3.65 -15.55
CA ARG A 212 4.48 3.68 -14.35
C ARG A 212 5.98 3.65 -14.66
N ALA A 213 6.39 3.61 -15.93
CA ALA A 213 7.78 3.37 -16.34
C ALA A 213 8.76 4.31 -15.63
N ALA A 214 8.57 5.63 -15.73
CA ALA A 214 9.49 6.61 -15.15
C ALA A 214 9.61 6.49 -13.61
N THR A 215 8.53 6.20 -12.93
CA THR A 215 8.54 6.01 -11.47
C THR A 215 9.22 4.70 -11.10
N LEU A 216 8.94 3.62 -11.83
CA LEU A 216 9.59 2.32 -11.60
C LEU A 216 11.10 2.37 -11.84
N GLU A 217 11.57 3.09 -12.86
CA GLU A 217 13.00 3.31 -13.11
C GLU A 217 13.67 4.04 -11.94
N ARG A 218 13.05 5.09 -11.41
CA ARG A 218 13.55 5.82 -10.23
C ARG A 218 13.59 4.94 -8.98
N ILE A 219 12.55 4.15 -8.73
CA ILE A 219 12.51 3.21 -7.58
C ILE A 219 13.57 2.12 -7.76
N ALA A 220 13.72 1.58 -8.96
CA ALA A 220 14.73 0.56 -9.26
C ALA A 220 16.15 1.09 -9.01
N ASP A 221 16.44 2.34 -9.41
CA ASP A 221 17.73 2.99 -9.15
C ASP A 221 18.02 3.10 -7.62
N VAL A 222 17.02 3.52 -6.82
CA VAL A 222 17.13 3.55 -5.35
C VAL A 222 17.46 2.17 -4.79
N VAL A 223 16.75 1.13 -5.25
CA VAL A 223 16.96 -0.26 -4.77
C VAL A 223 18.31 -0.82 -5.18
N GLN A 224 18.72 -0.60 -6.44
CA GLN A 224 19.96 -1.16 -6.99
C GLN A 224 21.21 -0.51 -6.38
N ARG A 225 21.16 0.81 -6.11
CA ARG A 225 22.29 1.57 -5.57
C ARG A 225 22.28 1.67 -4.04
N ASP A 226 21.27 1.11 -3.38
CA ASP A 226 21.07 1.28 -1.93
C ASP A 226 21.08 2.76 -1.53
N ALA A 227 20.37 3.60 -2.31
CA ALA A 227 20.49 5.05 -2.29
C ALA A 227 19.37 5.78 -1.53
N ASP A 228 18.68 5.07 -0.61
CA ASP A 228 17.69 5.73 0.25
C ASP A 228 18.39 6.62 1.28
N PRO A 229 18.10 7.93 1.35
CA PRO A 229 18.72 8.84 2.31
C PRO A 229 18.53 8.45 3.77
N LEU A 230 17.44 7.73 4.08
CA LEU A 230 17.11 7.30 5.45
C LEU A 230 17.95 6.13 5.95
N LEU A 231 18.75 5.51 5.10
CA LEU A 231 19.71 4.48 5.52
C LEU A 231 20.79 5.01 6.46
N ALA A 232 21.09 6.31 6.40
CA ALA A 232 21.99 6.98 7.34
C ALA A 232 21.38 7.22 8.72
N GLY A 233 20.05 7.23 8.82
CA GLY A 233 19.27 7.42 10.05
C GLY A 233 17.80 7.63 9.72
N TRP A 234 16.96 6.75 10.23
CA TRP A 234 15.50 6.87 10.17
C TRP A 234 14.98 7.24 11.56
N ILE A 235 13.86 6.93 12.01
CA ILE A 235 13.25 7.23 13.32
C ILE A 235 13.95 6.54 14.51
#